data_5c79af6cf87de5167cadc009bb2e6041
#
_entry.id   5c79af6cf87de5167cadc009bb2e6041
#
_cell.length_a   1.000
_cell.length_b   1.000
_cell.length_c   1.000
_cell.angle_alpha   90.00
_cell.angle_beta   90.00
_cell.angle_gamma   90.00
#
_symmetry.space_group_name_H-M   'P 1'
#
loop_
_entity.id
_entity.type
_entity.pdbx_description
1 polymer ?
#
loop_
_entity_poly.entity_id
_entity_poly.type
_entity_poly.pdbx_seq_one_letter_code
_entity_poly.pdbx_strand_id
1 'polypeptide(L)'
;MKNIYILIFLITSNFGAFSQKENTEEFFEISKNLTIFSEVYKNINFYFVDETNPGELMKTGIDAMLKSLDPYTNFIPESNIEDYRIMQSGQYGGIGSLIRKQGEFVQITNPYKGFPAQKAGLKAGDLIKEIDGKSIEGKRSSEVSDLLKGAKGTDVILSVERTKETTLLLITVTRELITIPTVPYFNKVSNGVGYIKLTQFMGTSSSELGKAFRALIDTNNITSLILDLRGNPGGLLNESVNIVNMFVPKGTKVVETKGRLKQNNLTYFGRNKPLDLKIPLVVLVNGNSASASEIVSGTLQDLDRAVIIGNQSYGKGLVQQTKDMEYNSIIKLTIAKYYTPSGRCIQRLDYSNRNTTGKGTNISDSLVQSFKTKNGRPVTDGRGITPDIEVKEKSISSISAALLTKDIIFDFATDFYYENKVIASPKDYKLGDEEYKKFVLYALNKDFDYTTGSEKTLERLKEVAQGEQYYEAAKEEFDALVKSLSPDKKRDLKKFKDEITMLVENEIIGRYYFQEGQMTHDLMKDDYVLKAIEILTNKAEYDKILKP
;
A
#
# COMPACT_ATOMS: atom_id res chain seq x y z
N MET A 1 -2.50 -64.78 29.01
CA MET A 1 -2.39 -63.95 27.79
C MET A 1 -3.74 -63.44 27.24
N LYS A 2 -4.90 -64.01 27.56
CA LYS A 2 -6.21 -63.50 27.07
C LYS A 2 -6.69 -62.22 27.73
N ASN A 3 -6.31 -61.91 28.95
CA ASN A 3 -6.77 -60.75 29.70
C ASN A 3 -6.04 -59.42 29.36
N ILE A 4 -4.85 -59.51 28.74
CA ILE A 4 -4.09 -58.30 28.35
C ILE A 4 -4.65 -57.67 27.07
N TYR A 5 -5.16 -58.47 26.14
CA TYR A 5 -5.78 -57.96 24.89
C TYR A 5 -7.11 -57.23 25.10
N ILE A 6 -7.87 -57.58 26.12
CA ILE A 6 -9.13 -56.91 26.46
C ILE A 6 -8.90 -55.51 27.05
N LEU A 7 -7.82 -55.34 27.83
CA LEU A 7 -7.47 -54.03 28.42
C LEU A 7 -6.94 -53.04 27.38
N ILE A 8 -6.14 -53.51 26.39
CA ILE A 8 -5.65 -52.67 25.29
C ILE A 8 -6.80 -52.24 24.37
N PHE A 9 -7.79 -53.11 24.11
CA PHE A 9 -8.95 -52.76 23.27
C PHE A 9 -9.87 -51.75 23.96
N LEU A 10 -10.03 -51.75 25.28
CA LEU A 10 -10.80 -50.79 26.06
C LEU A 10 -10.12 -49.42 26.16
N ILE A 11 -8.78 -49.34 26.12
CA ILE A 11 -8.04 -48.05 26.14
C ILE A 11 -8.07 -47.39 24.76
N THR A 12 -8.00 -48.14 23.66
CA THR A 12 -8.08 -47.59 22.31
C THR A 12 -9.49 -47.13 21.93
N SER A 13 -10.53 -47.78 22.47
CA SER A 13 -11.92 -47.36 22.22
C SER A 13 -12.31 -46.09 22.95
N ASN A 14 -11.70 -45.76 24.11
CA ASN A 14 -11.94 -44.53 24.83
C ASN A 14 -11.27 -43.31 24.17
N PHE A 15 -10.11 -43.43 23.53
CA PHE A 15 -9.47 -42.33 22.80
C PHE A 15 -10.20 -41.96 21.52
N GLY A 16 -10.79 -42.93 20.82
CA GLY A 16 -11.64 -42.69 19.65
C GLY A 16 -12.97 -42.00 20.01
N ALA A 17 -13.55 -42.34 21.15
CA ALA A 17 -14.82 -41.79 21.61
C ALA A 17 -14.73 -40.30 22.04
N PHE A 18 -13.62 -39.88 22.63
CA PHE A 18 -13.42 -38.47 23.00
C PHE A 18 -13.24 -37.57 21.77
N SER A 19 -12.48 -37.96 20.77
CA SER A 19 -12.30 -37.18 19.54
C SER A 19 -13.58 -37.10 18.70
N GLN A 20 -14.39 -38.13 18.69
CA GLN A 20 -15.66 -38.18 17.95
C GLN A 20 -16.77 -37.36 18.65
N LYS A 21 -16.73 -37.26 19.98
CA LYS A 21 -17.68 -36.50 20.77
C LYS A 21 -17.49 -34.99 20.62
N GLU A 22 -16.26 -34.50 20.65
CA GLU A 22 -15.93 -33.07 20.42
C GLU A 22 -16.38 -32.61 19.03
N ASN A 23 -16.11 -33.37 17.98
CA ASN A 23 -16.58 -33.07 16.62
C ASN A 23 -18.10 -33.02 16.53
N THR A 24 -18.82 -33.88 17.24
CA THR A 24 -20.28 -33.96 17.18
C THR A 24 -20.93 -32.74 17.84
N GLU A 25 -20.41 -32.26 18.97
CA GLU A 25 -20.88 -31.06 19.65
C GLU A 25 -20.62 -29.78 18.81
N GLU A 26 -19.46 -29.65 18.20
CA GLU A 26 -19.13 -28.52 17.32
C GLU A 26 -20.06 -28.49 16.09
N PHE A 27 -20.29 -29.62 15.43
CA PHE A 27 -21.23 -29.72 14.30
C PHE A 27 -22.69 -29.43 14.70
N PHE A 28 -23.13 -29.86 15.86
CA PHE A 28 -24.46 -29.55 16.36
C PHE A 28 -24.63 -28.05 16.59
N GLU A 29 -23.69 -27.40 17.24
CA GLU A 29 -23.72 -25.94 17.48
C GLU A 29 -23.70 -25.14 16.17
N ILE A 30 -22.90 -25.55 15.19
CA ILE A 30 -22.89 -24.93 13.84
C ILE A 30 -24.28 -25.05 13.21
N SER A 31 -24.87 -26.25 13.17
CA SER A 31 -26.17 -26.49 12.56
C SER A 31 -27.30 -25.72 13.23
N LYS A 32 -27.32 -25.70 14.56
CA LYS A 32 -28.28 -24.95 15.37
C LYS A 32 -28.20 -23.44 15.07
N ASN A 33 -26.98 -22.89 15.07
CA ASN A 33 -26.78 -21.46 14.82
C ASN A 33 -27.13 -21.06 13.37
N LEU A 34 -26.89 -21.92 12.38
CA LEU A 34 -27.33 -21.69 11.01
C LEU A 34 -28.85 -21.65 10.89
N THR A 35 -29.57 -22.54 11.61
CA THR A 35 -31.03 -22.55 11.65
C THR A 35 -31.57 -21.26 12.24
N ILE A 36 -31.06 -20.85 13.41
CA ILE A 36 -31.44 -19.59 14.07
C ILE A 36 -31.17 -18.39 13.15
N PHE A 37 -29.99 -18.32 12.53
CA PHE A 37 -29.64 -17.23 11.61
C PHE A 37 -30.60 -17.18 10.41
N SER A 38 -30.93 -18.32 9.82
CA SER A 38 -31.87 -18.40 8.70
C SER A 38 -33.28 -17.91 9.09
N GLU A 39 -33.77 -18.27 10.29
CA GLU A 39 -35.07 -17.82 10.80
C GLU A 39 -35.07 -16.31 11.06
N VAL A 40 -34.03 -15.77 11.72
CA VAL A 40 -33.89 -14.33 11.96
C VAL A 40 -33.87 -13.58 10.63
N TYR A 41 -33.07 -14.01 9.67
CA TYR A 41 -32.97 -13.40 8.35
C TYR A 41 -34.31 -13.38 7.59
N LYS A 42 -35.05 -14.50 7.60
CA LYS A 42 -36.39 -14.59 7.01
C LYS A 42 -37.35 -13.61 7.68
N ASN A 43 -37.41 -13.63 9.02
CA ASN A 43 -38.34 -12.79 9.77
C ASN A 43 -38.10 -11.30 9.53
N ILE A 44 -36.84 -10.86 9.46
CA ILE A 44 -36.51 -9.47 9.13
C ILE A 44 -37.03 -9.12 7.73
N ASN A 45 -36.75 -9.93 6.71
CA ASN A 45 -37.14 -9.62 5.34
C ASN A 45 -38.65 -9.67 5.11
N PHE A 46 -39.43 -10.43 5.91
CA PHE A 46 -40.88 -10.56 5.73
C PHE A 46 -41.71 -9.62 6.65
N TYR A 47 -41.17 -9.27 7.83
CA TYR A 47 -41.97 -8.62 8.86
C TYR A 47 -41.42 -7.26 9.34
N PHE A 48 -40.22 -6.85 8.87
CA PHE A 48 -39.71 -5.53 9.19
C PHE A 48 -40.62 -4.43 8.62
N VAL A 49 -40.76 -3.33 9.33
CA VAL A 49 -41.73 -2.26 9.00
C VAL A 49 -41.47 -1.60 7.63
N ASP A 50 -40.21 -1.50 7.22
CA ASP A 50 -39.81 -0.94 5.94
C ASP A 50 -39.31 -2.02 4.99
N GLU A 51 -39.29 -1.74 3.67
CA GLU A 51 -38.68 -2.65 2.66
C GLU A 51 -37.18 -2.83 2.94
N THR A 52 -36.74 -4.08 2.93
CA THR A 52 -35.33 -4.43 3.09
C THR A 52 -34.71 -4.84 1.76
N ASN A 53 -33.40 -4.59 1.61
CA ASN A 53 -32.61 -5.21 0.54
C ASN A 53 -31.98 -6.50 1.09
N PRO A 54 -32.48 -7.69 0.68
CA PRO A 54 -31.99 -8.95 1.22
C PRO A 54 -30.47 -9.16 0.99
N GLY A 55 -29.95 -8.77 -0.19
CA GLY A 55 -28.54 -8.95 -0.53
C GLY A 55 -27.63 -8.10 0.35
N GLU A 56 -27.97 -6.83 0.54
CA GLU A 56 -27.19 -5.91 1.40
C GLU A 56 -27.27 -6.29 2.88
N LEU A 57 -28.44 -6.72 3.34
CA LEU A 57 -28.63 -7.18 4.71
C LEU A 57 -27.78 -8.42 5.01
N MET A 58 -27.78 -9.41 4.09
CA MET A 58 -26.94 -10.60 4.21
C MET A 58 -25.46 -10.22 4.19
N LYS A 59 -25.03 -9.38 3.25
CA LYS A 59 -23.65 -8.91 3.16
C LYS A 59 -23.20 -8.21 4.45
N THR A 60 -24.05 -7.34 5.02
CA THR A 60 -23.77 -6.66 6.28
C THR A 60 -23.53 -7.64 7.42
N GLY A 61 -24.37 -8.68 7.53
CA GLY A 61 -24.20 -9.73 8.55
C GLY A 61 -22.91 -10.52 8.37
N ILE A 62 -22.59 -10.92 7.13
CA ILE A 62 -21.36 -11.63 6.80
C ILE A 62 -20.14 -10.75 7.10
N ASP A 63 -20.12 -9.50 6.65
CA ASP A 63 -19.00 -8.59 6.85
C ASP A 63 -18.75 -8.34 8.34
N ALA A 64 -19.82 -8.18 9.16
CA ALA A 64 -19.70 -8.03 10.60
C ALA A 64 -19.06 -9.25 11.27
N MET A 65 -19.49 -10.44 10.89
CA MET A 65 -18.95 -11.71 11.37
C MET A 65 -17.47 -11.87 11.00
N LEU A 66 -17.11 -11.62 9.74
CA LEU A 66 -15.73 -11.75 9.27
C LEU A 66 -14.81 -10.69 9.91
N LYS A 67 -15.29 -9.46 10.03
CA LYS A 67 -14.57 -8.37 10.69
C LYS A 67 -14.27 -8.67 12.16
N SER A 68 -15.07 -9.51 12.83
CA SER A 68 -14.80 -9.96 14.19
C SER A 68 -13.54 -10.85 14.29
N LEU A 69 -13.08 -11.46 13.19
CA LEU A 69 -11.90 -12.31 13.16
C LEU A 69 -10.62 -11.48 12.94
N ASP A 70 -10.52 -10.82 11.80
CA ASP A 70 -9.42 -9.94 11.42
C ASP A 70 -9.84 -9.02 10.24
N PRO A 71 -9.07 -7.98 9.86
CA PRO A 71 -9.44 -7.09 8.76
C PRO A 71 -9.13 -7.66 7.36
N TYR A 72 -8.55 -8.85 7.25
CA TYR A 72 -8.09 -9.44 5.99
C TYR A 72 -9.01 -10.56 5.50
N THR A 73 -9.84 -11.08 6.40
CA THR A 73 -10.87 -12.08 6.10
C THR A 73 -12.10 -11.37 5.55
N ASN A 74 -12.40 -11.60 4.26
CA ASN A 74 -13.40 -10.82 3.53
C ASN A 74 -14.27 -11.72 2.64
N PHE A 75 -15.54 -11.32 2.47
CA PHE A 75 -16.47 -11.88 1.50
C PHE A 75 -16.54 -10.98 0.27
N ILE A 76 -16.42 -11.57 -0.91
CA ILE A 76 -16.46 -10.91 -2.21
C ILE A 76 -17.70 -11.45 -2.93
N PRO A 77 -18.80 -10.68 -2.99
CA PRO A 77 -20.00 -11.07 -3.72
C PRO A 77 -19.76 -11.03 -5.24
N GLU A 78 -20.64 -11.68 -6.00
CA GLU A 78 -20.60 -11.71 -7.46
C GLU A 78 -20.44 -10.32 -8.08
N SER A 79 -21.14 -9.31 -7.57
CA SER A 79 -21.04 -7.92 -8.05
C SER A 79 -19.65 -7.32 -8.01
N ASN A 80 -18.75 -7.83 -7.18
CA ASN A 80 -17.38 -7.32 -6.96
C ASN A 80 -16.29 -8.27 -7.48
N ILE A 81 -16.68 -9.37 -8.13
CA ILE A 81 -15.74 -10.42 -8.54
C ILE A 81 -14.77 -9.93 -9.63
N GLU A 82 -15.25 -9.09 -10.54
CA GLU A 82 -14.44 -8.54 -11.62
C GLU A 82 -13.36 -7.59 -11.09
N ASP A 83 -13.71 -6.68 -10.20
CA ASP A 83 -12.74 -5.80 -9.53
C ASP A 83 -11.70 -6.60 -8.75
N TYR A 84 -12.12 -7.69 -8.09
CA TYR A 84 -11.20 -8.58 -7.39
C TYR A 84 -10.22 -9.27 -8.36
N ARG A 85 -10.69 -9.75 -9.52
CA ARG A 85 -9.84 -10.35 -10.56
C ARG A 85 -8.87 -9.35 -11.15
N ILE A 86 -9.32 -8.11 -11.40
CA ILE A 86 -8.47 -7.00 -11.84
C ILE A 86 -7.36 -6.73 -10.83
N MET A 87 -7.72 -6.67 -9.55
CA MET A 87 -6.74 -6.44 -8.48
C MET A 87 -5.70 -7.57 -8.36
N GLN A 88 -6.07 -8.82 -8.68
CA GLN A 88 -5.14 -9.95 -8.67
C GLN A 88 -4.26 -10.02 -9.91
N SER A 89 -4.82 -9.78 -11.08
CA SER A 89 -4.12 -9.89 -12.37
C SER A 89 -3.31 -8.64 -12.71
N GLY A 90 -3.70 -7.48 -12.18
CA GLY A 90 -3.18 -6.17 -12.59
C GLY A 90 -3.58 -5.77 -14.00
N GLN A 91 -4.61 -6.42 -14.57
CA GLN A 91 -5.04 -6.20 -15.95
C GLN A 91 -6.53 -5.87 -16.02
N TYR A 92 -6.88 -4.89 -16.83
CA TYR A 92 -8.28 -4.53 -17.13
C TYR A 92 -8.39 -3.88 -18.51
N GLY A 93 -9.55 -4.00 -19.12
CA GLY A 93 -9.86 -3.25 -20.33
C GLY A 93 -10.24 -1.80 -19.97
N GLY A 94 -9.58 -0.81 -20.56
CA GLY A 94 -9.85 0.58 -20.20
C GLY A 94 -8.96 1.60 -20.91
N ILE A 95 -8.88 2.81 -20.37
CA ILE A 95 -8.18 3.94 -20.98
C ILE A 95 -6.76 4.18 -20.44
N GLY A 96 -6.39 3.62 -19.28
CA GLY A 96 -5.05 3.75 -18.68
C GLY A 96 -4.77 5.16 -18.15
N SER A 97 -5.63 5.66 -17.27
CA SER A 97 -5.44 6.94 -16.57
C SER A 97 -5.94 6.88 -15.14
N LEU A 98 -5.31 7.65 -14.25
CA LEU A 98 -5.87 7.97 -12.95
C LEU A 98 -6.89 9.10 -13.10
N ILE A 99 -7.95 9.00 -12.33
CA ILE A 99 -9.05 9.98 -12.27
C ILE A 99 -9.38 10.30 -10.82
N ARG A 100 -9.94 11.49 -10.59
CA ARG A 100 -10.46 11.89 -9.27
C ARG A 100 -11.68 12.76 -9.38
N LYS A 101 -12.49 12.84 -8.33
CA LYS A 101 -13.62 13.77 -8.24
C LYS A 101 -13.09 15.19 -8.10
N GLN A 102 -13.66 16.12 -8.90
CA GLN A 102 -13.38 17.55 -8.86
C GLN A 102 -14.71 18.31 -8.98
N GLY A 103 -15.19 18.86 -7.87
CA GLY A 103 -16.54 19.43 -7.82
C GLY A 103 -17.60 18.39 -8.19
N GLU A 104 -18.49 18.73 -9.12
CA GLU A 104 -19.53 17.81 -9.61
C GLU A 104 -19.06 16.82 -10.68
N PHE A 105 -17.83 16.97 -11.18
CA PHE A 105 -17.30 16.16 -12.29
C PHE A 105 -16.09 15.33 -11.87
N VAL A 106 -15.50 14.63 -12.83
CA VAL A 106 -14.30 13.80 -12.64
C VAL A 106 -13.19 14.30 -13.56
N GLN A 107 -12.00 14.46 -13.00
CA GLN A 107 -10.82 14.98 -13.65
C GLN A 107 -9.82 13.87 -13.97
N ILE A 108 -9.20 13.95 -15.15
CA ILE A 108 -8.00 13.19 -15.50
C ILE A 108 -6.84 13.76 -14.69
N THR A 109 -6.21 12.94 -13.83
CA THR A 109 -5.07 13.40 -13.03
C THR A 109 -3.74 12.94 -13.59
N ASN A 110 -3.67 11.71 -14.10
CA ASN A 110 -2.43 11.16 -14.63
C ASN A 110 -2.73 10.15 -15.75
N PRO A 111 -2.70 10.57 -17.02
CA PRO A 111 -2.72 9.66 -18.16
C PRO A 111 -1.37 8.94 -18.24
N TYR A 112 -1.37 7.61 -18.13
CA TYR A 112 -0.12 6.83 -18.18
C TYR A 112 0.52 6.89 -19.55
N LYS A 113 1.84 7.10 -19.58
CA LYS A 113 2.63 7.15 -20.81
C LYS A 113 2.47 5.87 -21.64
N GLY A 114 2.12 6.03 -22.92
CA GLY A 114 1.94 4.93 -23.87
C GLY A 114 0.61 4.20 -23.78
N PHE A 115 -0.31 4.59 -22.88
CA PHE A 115 -1.65 4.02 -22.79
C PHE A 115 -2.71 4.83 -23.57
N PRO A 116 -3.91 4.28 -23.80
CA PRO A 116 -4.93 4.88 -24.66
C PRO A 116 -5.28 6.33 -24.35
N ALA A 117 -5.44 6.68 -23.08
CA ALA A 117 -5.76 8.04 -22.67
C ALA A 117 -4.70 9.04 -23.17
N GLN A 118 -3.42 8.73 -22.97
CA GLN A 118 -2.31 9.58 -23.41
C GLN A 118 -2.20 9.60 -24.94
N LYS A 119 -2.35 8.45 -25.62
CA LYS A 119 -2.32 8.36 -27.10
C LYS A 119 -3.45 9.15 -27.73
N ALA A 120 -4.64 9.17 -27.12
CA ALA A 120 -5.80 9.96 -27.59
C ALA A 120 -5.66 11.46 -27.30
N GLY A 121 -4.62 11.90 -26.58
CA GLY A 121 -4.36 13.29 -26.27
C GLY A 121 -5.06 13.82 -25.03
N LEU A 122 -5.57 12.96 -24.14
CA LEU A 122 -6.01 13.35 -22.81
C LEU A 122 -4.82 13.85 -22.00
N LYS A 123 -5.04 14.88 -21.21
CA LYS A 123 -4.02 15.54 -20.38
C LYS A 123 -4.45 15.58 -18.92
N ALA A 124 -3.49 15.67 -18.02
CA ALA A 124 -3.77 15.99 -16.63
C ALA A 124 -4.44 17.37 -16.56
N GLY A 125 -5.53 17.45 -15.79
CA GLY A 125 -6.37 18.66 -15.72
C GLY A 125 -7.63 18.60 -16.57
N ASP A 126 -7.75 17.71 -17.56
CA ASP A 126 -8.98 17.55 -18.35
C ASP A 126 -10.14 17.13 -17.45
N LEU A 127 -11.23 17.90 -17.46
CA LEU A 127 -12.43 17.64 -16.68
C LEU A 127 -13.47 16.95 -17.58
N ILE A 128 -13.80 15.71 -17.29
CA ILE A 128 -14.79 14.95 -18.05
C ILE A 128 -16.18 15.47 -17.72
N LYS A 129 -16.93 15.91 -18.74
CA LYS A 129 -18.31 16.38 -18.63
C LYS A 129 -19.31 15.31 -19.03
N GLU A 130 -18.98 14.57 -20.10
CA GLU A 130 -19.86 13.53 -20.64
C GLU A 130 -19.05 12.33 -21.08
N ILE A 131 -19.68 11.16 -21.01
CA ILE A 131 -19.18 9.89 -21.54
C ILE A 131 -20.28 9.34 -22.45
N ASP A 132 -19.94 9.08 -23.73
CA ASP A 132 -20.86 8.61 -24.77
C ASP A 132 -22.16 9.45 -24.85
N GLY A 133 -22.01 10.79 -24.76
CA GLY A 133 -23.09 11.76 -24.81
C GLY A 133 -23.97 11.83 -23.56
N LYS A 134 -23.61 11.17 -22.48
CA LYS A 134 -24.33 11.20 -21.20
C LYS A 134 -23.54 11.99 -20.15
N SER A 135 -24.19 12.97 -19.51
CA SER A 135 -23.57 13.72 -18.42
C SER A 135 -23.13 12.81 -17.27
N ILE A 136 -21.95 13.12 -16.71
CA ILE A 136 -21.42 12.46 -15.50
C ILE A 136 -21.51 13.35 -14.26
N GLU A 137 -22.26 14.47 -14.34
CA GLU A 137 -22.47 15.36 -13.21
C GLU A 137 -22.98 14.62 -11.97
N GLY A 138 -22.43 14.93 -10.82
CA GLY A 138 -22.77 14.29 -9.54
C GLY A 138 -22.24 12.88 -9.36
N LYS A 139 -21.78 12.17 -10.41
CA LYS A 139 -21.29 10.78 -10.28
C LYS A 139 -20.02 10.69 -9.45
N ARG A 140 -19.87 9.58 -8.74
CA ARG A 140 -18.64 9.25 -7.99
C ARG A 140 -17.54 8.80 -8.96
N SER A 141 -16.28 8.96 -8.55
CA SER A 141 -15.13 8.51 -9.35
C SER A 141 -15.18 7.01 -9.68
N SER A 142 -15.72 6.17 -8.80
CA SER A 142 -15.92 4.74 -9.05
C SER A 142 -16.89 4.46 -10.19
N GLU A 143 -18.04 5.16 -10.20
CA GLU A 143 -19.05 5.01 -11.26
C GLU A 143 -18.52 5.47 -12.62
N VAL A 144 -17.74 6.55 -12.63
CA VAL A 144 -17.06 7.03 -13.85
C VAL A 144 -15.97 6.06 -14.29
N SER A 145 -15.19 5.52 -13.34
CA SER A 145 -14.19 4.48 -13.64
C SER A 145 -14.82 3.27 -14.35
N ASP A 146 -15.99 2.84 -13.91
CA ASP A 146 -16.69 1.70 -14.52
C ASP A 146 -17.18 2.01 -15.95
N LEU A 147 -17.60 3.26 -16.22
CA LEU A 147 -17.93 3.69 -17.57
C LEU A 147 -16.70 3.77 -18.50
N LEU A 148 -15.53 4.10 -17.95
CA LEU A 148 -14.28 4.16 -18.71
C LEU A 148 -13.68 2.78 -18.98
N LYS A 149 -13.98 1.78 -18.14
CA LYS A 149 -13.63 0.38 -18.36
C LYS A 149 -14.49 -0.21 -19.49
N GLY A 150 -14.06 -1.33 -20.06
CA GLY A 150 -14.80 -2.07 -21.08
C GLY A 150 -13.92 -3.01 -21.88
N ALA A 151 -14.51 -3.70 -22.85
CA ALA A 151 -13.80 -4.68 -23.67
C ALA A 151 -12.70 -4.00 -24.50
N LYS A 152 -11.54 -4.66 -24.61
CA LYS A 152 -10.44 -4.23 -25.50
C LYS A 152 -10.96 -4.01 -26.92
N GLY A 153 -10.55 -2.90 -27.55
CA GLY A 153 -10.91 -2.55 -28.92
C GLY A 153 -12.26 -1.81 -29.06
N THR A 154 -12.97 -1.57 -27.97
CA THR A 154 -14.18 -0.73 -27.99
C THR A 154 -13.80 0.73 -27.76
N ASP A 155 -14.55 1.65 -28.38
CA ASP A 155 -14.36 3.08 -28.21
C ASP A 155 -15.19 3.61 -27.06
N VAL A 156 -14.70 4.69 -26.44
CA VAL A 156 -15.44 5.58 -25.54
C VAL A 156 -15.23 7.02 -25.98
N ILE A 157 -16.30 7.78 -26.08
CA ILE A 157 -16.26 9.19 -26.48
C ILE A 157 -16.37 10.05 -25.22
N LEU A 158 -15.37 10.88 -24.98
CA LEU A 158 -15.30 11.78 -23.84
C LEU A 158 -15.49 13.23 -24.30
N SER A 159 -16.46 13.94 -23.69
CA SER A 159 -16.58 15.38 -23.78
C SER A 159 -15.82 15.98 -22.61
N VAL A 160 -14.72 16.69 -22.87
CA VAL A 160 -13.84 17.21 -21.82
C VAL A 160 -13.71 18.73 -21.87
N GLU A 161 -13.74 19.36 -20.70
CA GLU A 161 -13.34 20.75 -20.51
C GLU A 161 -11.83 20.78 -20.20
N ARG A 162 -11.09 21.54 -20.99
CA ARG A 162 -9.63 21.69 -20.87
C ARG A 162 -9.26 23.11 -20.53
N THR A 163 -8.31 23.26 -19.60
CA THR A 163 -7.76 24.59 -19.24
C THR A 163 -7.33 25.36 -20.50
N LYS A 164 -7.74 26.62 -20.60
CA LYS A 164 -7.49 27.56 -21.72
C LYS A 164 -8.19 27.22 -23.05
N GLU A 165 -9.01 26.20 -23.14
CA GLU A 165 -9.90 25.96 -24.25
C GLU A 165 -11.28 26.57 -23.93
N THR A 166 -11.91 27.19 -24.92
CA THR A 166 -13.23 27.85 -24.76
C THR A 166 -14.41 26.95 -25.09
N THR A 167 -14.14 25.82 -25.73
CA THR A 167 -15.14 24.81 -26.12
C THR A 167 -14.80 23.45 -25.56
N LEU A 168 -15.81 22.61 -25.36
CA LEU A 168 -15.62 21.22 -25.00
C LEU A 168 -14.92 20.47 -26.16
N LEU A 169 -13.94 19.66 -25.81
CA LEU A 169 -13.22 18.79 -26.73
C LEU A 169 -13.88 17.41 -26.73
N LEU A 170 -14.20 16.90 -27.92
CA LEU A 170 -14.63 15.51 -28.09
C LEU A 170 -13.40 14.65 -28.39
N ILE A 171 -13.09 13.72 -27.48
CA ILE A 171 -11.93 12.84 -27.58
C ILE A 171 -12.42 11.40 -27.58
N THR A 172 -12.16 10.68 -28.66
CA THR A 172 -12.42 9.25 -28.77
C THR A 172 -11.20 8.47 -28.26
N VAL A 173 -11.44 7.58 -27.31
CA VAL A 173 -10.39 6.71 -26.74
C VAL A 173 -10.75 5.26 -27.01
N THR A 174 -9.93 4.56 -27.78
CA THR A 174 -10.07 3.10 -27.98
C THR A 174 -9.51 2.37 -26.79
N ARG A 175 -10.32 1.61 -26.07
CA ARG A 175 -9.90 0.83 -24.89
C ARG A 175 -8.89 -0.24 -25.28
N GLU A 176 -7.84 -0.36 -24.49
CA GLU A 176 -6.85 -1.44 -24.59
C GLU A 176 -6.85 -2.30 -23.32
N LEU A 177 -6.17 -3.44 -23.37
CA LEU A 177 -5.83 -4.17 -22.16
C LEU A 177 -4.73 -3.41 -21.42
N ILE A 178 -5.10 -2.78 -20.32
CA ILE A 178 -4.16 -2.06 -19.45
C ILE A 178 -3.49 -3.07 -18.53
N THR A 179 -2.18 -3.11 -18.54
CA THR A 179 -1.37 -3.88 -17.57
C THR A 179 -0.61 -2.90 -16.70
N ILE A 180 -0.92 -2.92 -15.40
CA ILE A 180 -0.23 -2.06 -14.43
C ILE A 180 1.12 -2.70 -14.12
N PRO A 181 2.26 -2.03 -14.45
CA PRO A 181 3.57 -2.62 -14.17
C PRO A 181 3.82 -2.68 -12.66
N THR A 182 4.31 -3.81 -12.20
CA THR A 182 4.72 -3.99 -10.80
C THR A 182 6.08 -3.39 -10.52
N VAL A 183 6.90 -3.24 -11.58
CA VAL A 183 8.17 -2.50 -11.59
C VAL A 183 8.01 -1.26 -12.47
N PRO A 184 7.38 -0.18 -11.97
CA PRO A 184 7.11 1.02 -12.77
C PRO A 184 8.37 1.84 -13.08
N TYR A 185 9.45 1.62 -12.32
CA TYR A 185 10.69 2.37 -12.50
C TYR A 185 11.92 1.55 -12.07
N PHE A 186 12.94 1.60 -12.88
CA PHE A 186 14.28 1.15 -12.54
C PHE A 186 15.32 2.01 -13.29
N ASN A 187 16.43 2.32 -12.66
CA ASN A 187 17.49 3.12 -13.26
C ASN A 187 18.80 2.97 -12.47
N LYS A 188 19.90 3.40 -13.07
CA LYS A 188 21.16 3.66 -12.37
C LYS A 188 21.07 5.00 -11.65
N VAL A 189 21.19 5.00 -10.32
CA VAL A 189 21.02 6.20 -9.47
C VAL A 189 22.35 6.81 -9.01
N SER A 190 23.44 6.04 -9.05
CA SER A 190 24.80 6.50 -8.77
C SER A 190 25.80 5.61 -9.51
N ASN A 191 27.09 5.95 -9.44
CA ASN A 191 28.13 5.12 -10.08
C ASN A 191 28.11 3.71 -9.48
N GLY A 192 27.82 2.71 -10.33
CA GLY A 192 27.70 1.31 -9.93
C GLY A 192 26.47 0.93 -9.14
N VAL A 193 25.55 1.86 -8.79
CA VAL A 193 24.37 1.58 -7.98
C VAL A 193 23.10 1.58 -8.83
N GLY A 194 22.44 0.42 -8.93
CA GLY A 194 21.14 0.28 -9.55
C GLY A 194 20.01 0.45 -8.52
N TYR A 195 18.86 0.86 -9.01
CA TYR A 195 17.61 1.01 -8.22
C TYR A 195 16.46 0.36 -8.97
N ILE A 196 15.64 -0.40 -8.25
CA ILE A 196 14.40 -0.99 -8.75
C ILE A 196 13.28 -0.71 -7.75
N LYS A 197 12.18 -0.10 -8.21
CA LYS A 197 10.94 0.06 -7.45
C LYS A 197 10.02 -1.10 -7.72
N LEU A 198 9.60 -1.82 -6.68
CA LEU A 198 8.56 -2.84 -6.75
C LEU A 198 7.34 -2.38 -5.93
N THR A 199 6.21 -2.17 -6.60
CA THR A 199 5.02 -1.58 -5.96
C THR A 199 4.03 -2.60 -5.43
N GLN A 200 4.02 -3.82 -5.98
CA GLN A 200 3.10 -4.89 -5.59
C GLN A 200 3.64 -6.26 -6.03
N PHE A 201 3.14 -7.35 -5.42
CA PHE A 201 3.47 -8.72 -5.80
C PHE A 201 2.30 -9.35 -6.56
N MET A 202 2.29 -9.17 -7.88
CA MET A 202 1.36 -9.80 -8.83
C MET A 202 2.06 -10.94 -9.58
N GLY A 203 1.33 -11.71 -10.38
CA GLY A 203 1.87 -12.89 -11.08
C GLY A 203 3.03 -12.63 -12.06
N THR A 204 3.29 -11.37 -12.41
CA THR A 204 4.40 -10.96 -13.30
C THR A 204 5.60 -10.37 -12.57
N SER A 205 5.50 -10.14 -11.25
CA SER A 205 6.46 -9.32 -10.49
C SER A 205 7.88 -9.85 -10.52
N SER A 206 8.07 -11.15 -10.32
CA SER A 206 9.40 -11.75 -10.37
C SER A 206 9.99 -11.68 -11.79
N SER A 207 9.18 -11.85 -12.83
CA SER A 207 9.63 -11.71 -14.23
C SER A 207 10.03 -10.28 -14.55
N GLU A 208 9.22 -9.29 -14.16
CA GLU A 208 9.50 -7.87 -14.40
C GLU A 208 10.76 -7.43 -13.64
N LEU A 209 10.89 -7.77 -12.35
CA LEU A 209 12.06 -7.46 -11.55
C LEU A 209 13.32 -8.12 -12.13
N GLY A 210 13.23 -9.38 -12.55
CA GLY A 210 14.34 -10.08 -13.18
C GLY A 210 14.78 -9.47 -14.52
N LYS A 211 13.85 -8.94 -15.33
CA LYS A 211 14.16 -8.18 -16.57
C LYS A 211 14.83 -6.86 -16.23
N ALA A 212 14.30 -6.09 -15.28
CA ALA A 212 14.87 -4.82 -14.85
C ALA A 212 16.29 -5.00 -14.29
N PHE A 213 16.50 -6.03 -13.47
CA PHE A 213 17.81 -6.33 -12.90
C PHE A 213 18.86 -6.71 -13.98
N ARG A 214 18.49 -7.57 -14.93
CA ARG A 214 19.38 -7.89 -16.07
C ARG A 214 19.70 -6.66 -16.90
N ALA A 215 18.71 -5.83 -17.23
CA ALA A 215 18.95 -4.59 -17.97
C ALA A 215 19.94 -3.66 -17.25
N LEU A 216 19.82 -3.53 -15.91
CA LEU A 216 20.77 -2.74 -15.12
C LEU A 216 22.19 -3.31 -15.12
N ILE A 217 22.36 -4.64 -15.10
CA ILE A 217 23.68 -5.27 -15.20
C ILE A 217 24.25 -5.10 -16.61
N ASP A 218 23.48 -5.46 -17.64
CA ASP A 218 23.98 -5.59 -19.00
C ASP A 218 24.24 -4.23 -19.69
N THR A 219 23.37 -3.23 -19.41
CA THR A 219 23.46 -1.91 -20.06
C THR A 219 24.06 -0.82 -19.18
N ASN A 220 23.86 -0.88 -17.87
CA ASN A 220 24.26 0.16 -16.94
C ASN A 220 25.48 -0.21 -16.08
N ASN A 221 25.98 -1.45 -16.20
CA ASN A 221 27.16 -1.96 -15.48
C ASN A 221 27.07 -1.69 -13.96
N ILE A 222 25.93 -2.00 -13.34
CA ILE A 222 25.79 -1.85 -11.89
C ILE A 222 26.62 -2.91 -11.15
N THR A 223 27.11 -2.55 -9.97
CA THR A 223 27.86 -3.42 -9.07
C THR A 223 27.16 -3.61 -7.72
N SER A 224 26.06 -2.90 -7.50
CA SER A 224 25.21 -2.98 -6.30
C SER A 224 23.76 -2.60 -6.63
N LEU A 225 22.82 -3.02 -5.80
CA LEU A 225 21.39 -2.86 -6.07
C LEU A 225 20.62 -2.34 -4.84
N ILE A 226 19.73 -1.39 -5.09
CA ILE A 226 18.68 -0.95 -4.16
C ILE A 226 17.35 -1.54 -4.65
N LEU A 227 16.70 -2.38 -3.84
CA LEU A 227 15.33 -2.85 -4.06
C LEU A 227 14.39 -2.06 -3.15
N ASP A 228 13.56 -1.20 -3.73
CA ASP A 228 12.63 -0.37 -2.97
C ASP A 228 11.25 -1.03 -2.85
N LEU A 229 10.90 -1.42 -1.63
CA LEU A 229 9.60 -1.98 -1.23
C LEU A 229 8.77 -1.00 -0.40
N ARG A 230 9.17 0.26 -0.26
CA ARG A 230 8.39 1.27 0.46
C ARG A 230 7.03 1.46 -0.22
N GLY A 231 5.97 1.52 0.57
CA GLY A 231 4.60 1.63 0.07
C GLY A 231 4.03 0.36 -0.58
N ASN A 232 4.77 -0.76 -0.61
CA ASN A 232 4.33 -2.01 -1.21
C ASN A 232 3.53 -2.85 -0.20
N PRO A 233 2.20 -3.02 -0.35
CA PRO A 233 1.34 -3.73 0.62
C PRO A 233 1.50 -5.27 0.54
N GLY A 234 2.33 -5.78 -0.34
CA GLY A 234 2.53 -7.20 -0.57
C GLY A 234 1.78 -7.72 -1.79
N GLY A 235 1.27 -8.94 -1.70
CA GLY A 235 0.56 -9.66 -2.75
C GLY A 235 0.84 -11.17 -2.71
N LEU A 236 1.13 -11.78 -3.85
CA LEU A 236 1.30 -13.22 -3.98
C LEU A 236 2.57 -13.74 -3.27
N LEU A 237 2.38 -14.67 -2.34
CA LEU A 237 3.47 -15.28 -1.57
C LEU A 237 4.50 -15.95 -2.50
N ASN A 238 4.05 -16.67 -3.53
CA ASN A 238 4.96 -17.34 -4.46
C ASN A 238 5.88 -16.36 -5.20
N GLU A 239 5.42 -15.16 -5.50
CA GLU A 239 6.23 -14.11 -6.13
C GLU A 239 7.31 -13.59 -5.17
N SER A 240 7.01 -13.47 -3.87
CA SER A 240 8.04 -13.12 -2.87
C SER A 240 9.13 -14.20 -2.77
N VAL A 241 8.74 -15.48 -2.82
CA VAL A 241 9.69 -16.61 -2.84
C VAL A 241 10.57 -16.57 -4.09
N ASN A 242 9.98 -16.32 -5.27
CA ASN A 242 10.71 -16.22 -6.52
C ASN A 242 11.72 -15.05 -6.51
N ILE A 243 11.32 -13.90 -5.95
CA ILE A 243 12.18 -12.71 -5.85
C ILE A 243 13.34 -12.94 -4.89
N VAL A 244 13.09 -13.50 -3.71
CA VAL A 244 14.17 -13.90 -2.78
C VAL A 244 15.14 -14.85 -3.47
N ASN A 245 14.62 -15.84 -4.19
CA ASN A 245 15.46 -16.84 -4.88
C ASN A 245 16.37 -16.26 -5.97
N MET A 246 16.13 -15.05 -6.44
CA MET A 246 17.08 -14.37 -7.34
C MET A 246 18.44 -14.11 -6.67
N PHE A 247 18.46 -13.95 -5.36
CA PHE A 247 19.61 -13.52 -4.57
C PHE A 247 20.15 -14.56 -3.59
N VAL A 248 19.49 -15.72 -3.48
CA VAL A 248 19.90 -16.82 -2.58
C VAL A 248 20.02 -18.14 -3.35
N PRO A 249 20.83 -19.11 -2.86
CA PRO A 249 20.98 -20.40 -3.50
C PRO A 249 19.65 -21.15 -3.68
N LYS A 250 19.56 -21.94 -4.75
CA LYS A 250 18.45 -22.91 -4.90
C LYS A 250 18.42 -23.85 -3.69
N GLY A 251 17.22 -24.16 -3.19
CA GLY A 251 17.02 -25.00 -2.02
C GLY A 251 17.06 -24.24 -0.68
N THR A 252 17.31 -22.92 -0.68
CA THR A 252 17.23 -22.10 0.53
C THR A 252 15.78 -22.00 0.99
N LYS A 253 15.53 -22.22 2.29
CA LYS A 253 14.24 -21.95 2.95
C LYS A 253 13.97 -20.45 2.94
N VAL A 254 12.80 -20.05 2.41
CA VAL A 254 12.38 -18.64 2.32
C VAL A 254 11.37 -18.31 3.41
N VAL A 255 10.32 -19.10 3.53
CA VAL A 255 9.26 -18.85 4.50
C VAL A 255 8.57 -20.17 4.87
N GLU A 256 8.06 -20.24 6.08
CA GLU A 256 7.25 -21.36 6.58
C GLU A 256 5.88 -20.82 6.99
N THR A 257 4.80 -21.57 6.69
CA THR A 257 3.45 -21.25 7.18
C THR A 257 3.01 -22.26 8.22
N LYS A 258 2.30 -21.80 9.26
CA LYS A 258 1.69 -22.64 10.29
C LYS A 258 0.25 -22.20 10.53
N GLY A 259 -0.67 -23.11 10.34
CA GLY A 259 -2.10 -22.90 10.52
C GLY A 259 -2.74 -23.92 11.47
N ARG A 260 -4.04 -23.77 11.75
CA ARG A 260 -4.83 -24.71 12.55
C ARG A 260 -4.84 -26.11 11.90
N LEU A 261 -4.99 -26.16 10.59
CA LEU A 261 -4.99 -27.42 9.86
C LEU A 261 -3.57 -27.78 9.40
N LYS A 262 -3.16 -29.04 9.59
CA LYS A 262 -1.83 -29.53 9.20
C LYS A 262 -1.49 -29.28 7.73
N GLN A 263 -2.46 -29.33 6.84
CA GLN A 263 -2.30 -29.04 5.41
C GLN A 263 -1.85 -27.60 5.10
N ASN A 264 -2.03 -26.67 6.04
CA ASN A 264 -1.59 -25.28 5.91
C ASN A 264 -0.16 -25.06 6.45
N ASN A 265 0.47 -26.13 6.96
CA ASN A 265 1.86 -26.07 7.43
C ASN A 265 2.79 -26.42 6.26
N LEU A 266 3.24 -25.39 5.57
CA LEU A 266 4.04 -25.52 4.36
C LEU A 266 5.38 -24.79 4.52
N THR A 267 6.43 -25.35 3.95
CA THR A 267 7.73 -24.69 3.84
C THR A 267 8.02 -24.39 2.38
N TYR A 268 8.34 -23.13 2.10
CA TYR A 268 8.65 -22.65 0.77
C TYR A 268 10.14 -22.46 0.59
N PHE A 269 10.66 -23.04 -0.49
CA PHE A 269 12.08 -23.02 -0.83
C PHE A 269 12.29 -22.33 -2.18
N GLY A 270 13.43 -21.67 -2.35
CA GLY A 270 13.88 -21.20 -3.65
C GLY A 270 14.09 -22.37 -4.62
N ARG A 271 13.36 -22.41 -5.72
CA ARG A 271 13.38 -23.55 -6.68
C ARG A 271 14.18 -23.26 -7.95
N ASN A 272 14.37 -21.99 -8.29
CA ASN A 272 14.99 -21.56 -9.52
C ASN A 272 16.51 -21.36 -9.36
N LYS A 273 17.22 -21.29 -10.49
CA LYS A 273 18.61 -20.83 -10.50
C LYS A 273 18.64 -19.34 -10.10
N PRO A 274 19.48 -18.94 -9.13
CA PRO A 274 19.59 -17.53 -8.75
C PRO A 274 20.13 -16.67 -9.90
N LEU A 275 19.81 -15.38 -9.87
CA LEU A 275 20.35 -14.41 -10.83
C LEU A 275 21.73 -13.93 -10.39
N ASP A 276 21.87 -13.54 -9.11
CA ASP A 276 23.13 -13.10 -8.55
C ASP A 276 23.21 -13.38 -7.04
N LEU A 277 24.23 -14.15 -6.63
CA LEU A 277 24.46 -14.50 -5.22
C LEU A 277 25.37 -13.50 -4.49
N LYS A 278 26.03 -12.58 -5.22
CA LYS A 278 27.14 -11.79 -4.68
C LYS A 278 26.89 -10.29 -4.69
N ILE A 279 26.02 -9.77 -5.57
CA ILE A 279 25.75 -8.34 -5.68
C ILE A 279 25.38 -7.77 -4.31
N PRO A 280 26.05 -6.72 -3.81
CA PRO A 280 25.61 -5.99 -2.61
C PRO A 280 24.19 -5.49 -2.79
N LEU A 281 23.33 -5.78 -1.81
CA LEU A 281 21.89 -5.54 -1.89
C LEU A 281 21.41 -4.76 -0.67
N VAL A 282 20.71 -3.66 -0.91
CA VAL A 282 19.93 -2.93 0.08
C VAL A 282 18.46 -3.09 -0.26
N VAL A 283 17.62 -3.32 0.76
CA VAL A 283 16.16 -3.31 0.63
C VAL A 283 15.61 -2.15 1.43
N LEU A 284 14.85 -1.26 0.77
CA LEU A 284 14.18 -0.14 1.43
C LEU A 284 12.77 -0.56 1.87
N VAL A 285 12.43 -0.26 3.12
CA VAL A 285 11.11 -0.54 3.71
C VAL A 285 10.59 0.66 4.49
N ASN A 286 9.25 0.74 4.64
CA ASN A 286 8.60 1.70 5.53
C ASN A 286 7.32 1.09 6.14
N GLY A 287 6.59 1.85 6.95
CA GLY A 287 5.38 1.40 7.63
C GLY A 287 4.27 0.84 6.72
N ASN A 288 4.34 1.10 5.41
CA ASN A 288 3.41 0.57 4.41
C ASN A 288 3.95 -0.67 3.68
N SER A 289 5.19 -1.09 3.94
CA SER A 289 5.76 -2.35 3.44
C SER A 289 5.15 -3.51 4.23
N ALA A 290 4.33 -4.35 3.59
CA ALA A 290 3.55 -5.36 4.30
C ALA A 290 3.60 -6.75 3.62
N SER A 291 3.33 -7.82 4.40
CA SER A 291 3.09 -9.18 3.89
C SER A 291 4.24 -9.71 3.01
N ALA A 292 4.04 -9.91 1.70
CA ALA A 292 5.06 -10.39 0.76
C ALA A 292 6.33 -9.50 0.76
N SER A 293 6.19 -8.18 0.95
CA SER A 293 7.34 -7.28 1.14
C SER A 293 8.14 -7.63 2.39
N GLU A 294 7.46 -8.04 3.46
CA GLU A 294 8.08 -8.44 4.72
C GLU A 294 8.69 -9.85 4.62
N ILE A 295 8.12 -10.73 3.77
CA ILE A 295 8.76 -12.01 3.44
C ILE A 295 10.10 -11.75 2.74
N VAL A 296 10.14 -10.87 1.74
CA VAL A 296 11.38 -10.54 1.01
C VAL A 296 12.40 -9.89 1.93
N SER A 297 12.05 -8.80 2.59
CA SER A 297 12.97 -8.05 3.45
C SER A 297 13.42 -8.88 4.66
N GLY A 298 12.49 -9.56 5.34
CA GLY A 298 12.78 -10.38 6.51
C GLY A 298 13.63 -11.61 6.19
N THR A 299 13.37 -12.29 5.07
CA THR A 299 14.19 -13.45 4.65
C THR A 299 15.59 -13.02 4.26
N LEU A 300 15.74 -11.93 3.49
CA LEU A 300 17.06 -11.44 3.12
C LEU A 300 17.85 -10.90 4.33
N GLN A 301 17.16 -10.32 5.33
CA GLN A 301 17.75 -9.94 6.60
C GLN A 301 18.21 -11.16 7.41
N ASP A 302 17.33 -12.16 7.60
CA ASP A 302 17.62 -13.37 8.38
C ASP A 302 18.76 -14.21 7.79
N LEU A 303 18.92 -14.17 6.48
CA LEU A 303 20.01 -14.85 5.76
C LEU A 303 21.28 -14.01 5.65
N ASP A 304 21.30 -12.81 6.22
CA ASP A 304 22.41 -11.84 6.09
C ASP A 304 22.79 -11.57 4.62
N ARG A 305 21.78 -11.53 3.73
CA ARG A 305 21.98 -11.36 2.30
C ARG A 305 21.81 -9.90 1.83
N ALA A 306 21.05 -9.12 2.58
CA ALA A 306 20.82 -7.71 2.30
C ALA A 306 20.84 -6.88 3.58
N VAL A 307 21.20 -5.61 3.46
CA VAL A 307 21.00 -4.60 4.50
C VAL A 307 19.61 -4.01 4.32
N ILE A 308 18.82 -3.96 5.38
CA ILE A 308 17.48 -3.38 5.39
C ILE A 308 17.57 -1.95 5.90
N ILE A 309 17.10 -0.97 5.11
CA ILE A 309 17.14 0.45 5.45
C ILE A 309 15.73 1.03 5.42
N GLY A 310 15.41 1.87 6.40
CA GLY A 310 14.15 2.60 6.41
C GLY A 310 13.49 2.70 7.75
N ASN A 311 12.18 2.44 7.81
CA ASN A 311 11.40 2.40 9.04
C ASN A 311 10.85 1.00 9.26
N GLN A 312 10.40 0.76 10.49
CA GLN A 312 9.72 -0.48 10.84
C GLN A 312 8.57 -0.76 9.87
N SER A 313 8.49 -1.99 9.35
CA SER A 313 7.45 -2.41 8.41
C SER A 313 6.08 -2.55 9.09
N TYR A 314 5.06 -2.86 8.31
CA TYR A 314 3.67 -2.92 8.76
C TYR A 314 3.41 -3.97 9.85
N GLY A 315 4.02 -5.15 9.75
CA GLY A 315 3.81 -6.26 10.68
C GLY A 315 2.61 -7.15 10.34
N LYS A 316 2.41 -7.49 9.06
CA LYS A 316 1.39 -8.45 8.62
C LYS A 316 1.99 -9.83 8.40
N GLY A 317 1.91 -10.68 9.41
CA GLY A 317 2.37 -12.08 9.41
C GLY A 317 1.28 -13.11 9.14
N LEU A 318 0.15 -12.72 8.53
CA LEU A 318 -1.01 -13.57 8.26
C LEU A 318 -1.08 -13.96 6.78
N VAL A 319 -1.42 -15.23 6.53
CA VAL A 319 -1.60 -15.79 5.19
C VAL A 319 -3.07 -15.97 4.90
N GLN A 320 -3.54 -15.38 3.80
CA GLN A 320 -4.90 -15.55 3.31
C GLN A 320 -4.94 -16.55 2.16
N GLN A 321 -6.02 -17.31 2.11
CA GLN A 321 -6.40 -18.15 0.98
C GLN A 321 -7.81 -17.79 0.54
N THR A 322 -8.03 -17.77 -0.77
CA THR A 322 -9.37 -17.64 -1.35
C THR A 322 -9.99 -19.00 -1.59
N LYS A 323 -11.31 -19.07 -1.42
CA LYS A 323 -12.12 -20.22 -1.80
C LYS A 323 -13.33 -19.73 -2.58
N ASP A 324 -13.56 -20.34 -3.73
CA ASP A 324 -14.77 -20.11 -4.49
C ASP A 324 -15.98 -20.63 -3.70
N MET A 325 -17.07 -19.91 -3.77
CA MET A 325 -18.34 -20.22 -3.14
C MET A 325 -19.45 -20.24 -4.20
N GLU A 326 -20.64 -20.66 -3.80
CA GLU A 326 -21.82 -20.63 -4.66
C GLU A 326 -22.12 -19.21 -5.16
N TYR A 327 -22.88 -19.12 -6.25
CA TYR A 327 -23.28 -17.85 -6.88
C TYR A 327 -22.10 -16.95 -7.23
N ASN A 328 -21.04 -17.54 -7.84
CA ASN A 328 -19.86 -16.80 -8.32
C ASN A 328 -19.29 -15.82 -7.27
N SER A 329 -19.33 -16.21 -6.01
CA SER A 329 -18.77 -15.44 -4.89
C SER A 329 -17.48 -16.05 -4.37
N ILE A 330 -16.68 -15.29 -3.63
CA ILE A 330 -15.39 -15.73 -3.07
C ILE A 330 -15.33 -15.36 -1.59
N ILE A 331 -14.83 -16.29 -0.77
CA ILE A 331 -14.37 -15.95 0.57
C ILE A 331 -12.84 -15.97 0.62
N LYS A 332 -12.25 -14.91 1.16
CA LYS A 332 -10.83 -14.80 1.45
C LYS A 332 -10.64 -14.98 2.96
N LEU A 333 -9.97 -16.07 3.36
CA LEU A 333 -9.82 -16.46 4.76
C LEU A 333 -8.36 -16.39 5.19
N THR A 334 -8.10 -15.92 6.40
CA THR A 334 -6.83 -16.11 7.08
C THR A 334 -6.71 -17.55 7.57
N ILE A 335 -5.75 -18.29 7.03
CA ILE A 335 -5.59 -19.72 7.28
C ILE A 335 -4.33 -20.10 8.03
N ALA A 336 -3.32 -19.21 8.09
CA ALA A 336 -2.03 -19.47 8.72
C ALA A 336 -1.31 -18.19 9.10
N LYS A 337 -0.29 -18.33 9.95
CA LYS A 337 0.77 -17.34 10.17
C LYS A 337 2.00 -17.77 9.40
N TYR A 338 2.85 -16.82 8.99
CA TYR A 338 4.12 -17.16 8.36
C TYR A 338 5.33 -16.78 9.24
N TYR A 339 6.41 -17.53 9.03
CA TYR A 339 7.63 -17.46 9.79
C TYR A 339 8.82 -17.35 8.84
N THR A 340 9.70 -16.40 9.08
CA THR A 340 10.92 -16.19 8.31
C THR A 340 11.98 -17.27 8.61
N PRO A 341 13.12 -17.33 7.90
CA PRO A 341 14.13 -18.38 8.13
C PRO A 341 14.66 -18.50 9.56
N SER A 342 14.74 -17.39 10.29
CA SER A 342 15.13 -17.40 11.72
C SER A 342 14.10 -18.06 12.64
N GLY A 343 12.87 -18.27 12.16
CA GLY A 343 11.75 -18.82 12.92
C GLY A 343 10.84 -17.77 13.56
N ARG A 344 11.12 -16.47 13.39
CA ARG A 344 10.29 -15.39 13.93
C ARG A 344 9.01 -15.19 13.14
N CYS A 345 7.92 -14.91 13.86
CA CYS A 345 6.65 -14.46 13.29
C CYS A 345 6.58 -12.93 13.38
N ILE A 346 6.43 -12.26 12.25
CA ILE A 346 6.46 -10.80 12.20
C ILE A 346 5.12 -10.13 12.52
N GLN A 347 4.04 -10.90 12.77
CA GLN A 347 2.72 -10.36 13.06
C GLN A 347 2.77 -9.41 14.27
N ARG A 348 2.40 -8.14 14.05
CA ARG A 348 2.45 -7.09 15.09
C ARG A 348 1.17 -6.97 15.89
N LEU A 349 0.01 -7.14 15.23
CA LEU A 349 -1.29 -6.96 15.85
C LEU A 349 -1.89 -8.29 16.28
N ASP A 350 -2.33 -8.35 17.53
CA ASP A 350 -3.14 -9.45 18.04
C ASP A 350 -4.63 -9.11 17.85
N TYR A 351 -5.31 -9.90 17.04
CA TYR A 351 -6.74 -9.74 16.77
C TYR A 351 -7.63 -10.54 17.72
N SER A 352 -7.04 -11.43 18.55
CA SER A 352 -7.77 -12.12 19.63
C SER A 352 -8.00 -11.19 20.83
N ASN A 353 -7.10 -10.21 21.03
CA ASN A 353 -7.21 -9.17 22.05
C ASN A 353 -7.48 -7.82 21.39
N ARG A 354 -8.74 -7.38 21.44
CA ARG A 354 -9.17 -6.13 20.83
C ARG A 354 -9.35 -5.04 21.86
N ASN A 355 -9.05 -3.81 21.48
CA ASN A 355 -9.34 -2.65 22.32
C ASN A 355 -10.85 -2.34 22.36
N THR A 356 -11.26 -1.36 23.16
CA THR A 356 -12.64 -0.91 23.29
C THR A 356 -13.29 -0.43 21.99
N THR A 357 -12.48 -0.10 20.96
CA THR A 357 -12.95 0.28 19.63
C THR A 357 -12.97 -0.89 18.64
N GLY A 358 -12.71 -2.12 19.09
CA GLY A 358 -12.72 -3.33 18.26
C GLY A 358 -11.48 -3.50 17.37
N LYS A 359 -10.44 -2.66 17.54
CA LYS A 359 -9.16 -2.79 16.80
C LYS A 359 -8.23 -3.76 17.50
N GLY A 360 -7.47 -4.55 16.73
CA GLY A 360 -6.39 -5.39 17.26
C GLY A 360 -5.36 -4.55 18.03
N THR A 361 -4.84 -5.10 19.12
CA THR A 361 -3.80 -4.46 19.95
C THR A 361 -2.41 -4.90 19.51
N ASN A 362 -1.40 -4.09 19.79
CA ASN A 362 -0.01 -4.53 19.59
C ASN A 362 0.29 -5.71 20.52
N ILE A 363 1.05 -6.69 20.02
CA ILE A 363 1.61 -7.76 20.84
C ILE A 363 2.42 -7.11 21.97
N SER A 364 2.14 -7.51 23.24
CA SER A 364 2.83 -6.96 24.42
C SER A 364 4.36 -7.17 24.31
N ASP A 365 5.13 -6.19 24.76
CA ASP A 365 6.60 -6.29 24.79
C ASP A 365 7.10 -7.52 25.57
N SER A 366 6.36 -7.97 26.59
CA SER A 366 6.65 -9.18 27.36
C SER A 366 6.53 -10.48 26.56
N LEU A 367 5.83 -10.47 25.42
CA LEU A 367 5.64 -11.63 24.55
C LEU A 367 6.56 -11.61 23.32
N VAL A 368 7.29 -10.51 23.10
CA VAL A 368 8.24 -10.38 21.99
C VAL A 368 9.48 -11.23 22.28
N GLN A 369 9.83 -12.10 21.32
CA GLN A 369 10.96 -13.00 21.43
C GLN A 369 12.13 -12.52 20.56
N SER A 370 13.34 -12.79 21.02
CA SER A 370 14.58 -12.51 20.28
C SER A 370 15.02 -13.74 19.50
N PHE A 371 15.38 -13.53 18.25
CA PHE A 371 15.93 -14.52 17.32
C PHE A 371 17.28 -14.04 16.79
N LYS A 372 17.94 -14.88 16.03
CA LYS A 372 19.23 -14.55 15.41
C LYS A 372 19.18 -14.79 13.91
N THR A 373 19.79 -13.89 13.16
CA THR A 373 20.08 -14.11 11.74
C THR A 373 21.12 -15.22 11.57
N LYS A 374 21.41 -15.60 10.35
CA LYS A 374 22.41 -16.64 10.03
C LYS A 374 23.79 -16.32 10.62
N ASN A 375 24.21 -15.06 10.63
CA ASN A 375 25.49 -14.61 11.19
C ASN A 375 25.40 -14.19 12.67
N GLY A 376 24.25 -14.37 13.33
CA GLY A 376 24.07 -14.11 14.76
C GLY A 376 23.58 -12.73 15.14
N ARG A 377 23.21 -11.85 14.19
CA ARG A 377 22.62 -10.55 14.48
C ARG A 377 21.26 -10.72 15.21
N PRO A 378 20.96 -9.93 16.24
CA PRO A 378 19.69 -10.02 16.94
C PRO A 378 18.56 -9.46 16.07
N VAL A 379 17.43 -10.17 16.02
CA VAL A 379 16.18 -9.77 15.39
C VAL A 379 15.00 -10.19 16.26
N THR A 380 13.87 -9.51 16.17
CA THR A 380 12.72 -9.79 17.03
C THR A 380 11.50 -10.18 16.21
N ASP A 381 10.57 -10.89 16.83
CA ASP A 381 9.21 -11.12 16.31
C ASP A 381 8.23 -10.03 16.76
N GLY A 382 6.96 -10.16 16.41
CA GLY A 382 5.86 -9.35 16.94
C GLY A 382 5.92 -7.84 16.61
N ARG A 383 6.84 -7.42 15.72
CA ARG A 383 7.07 -5.99 15.41
C ARG A 383 7.14 -5.66 13.92
N GLY A 384 6.84 -6.62 13.02
CA GLY A 384 7.21 -6.48 11.61
C GLY A 384 8.71 -6.66 11.40
N ILE A 385 9.26 -6.04 10.36
CA ILE A 385 10.70 -6.03 10.07
C ILE A 385 11.28 -4.71 10.57
N THR A 386 12.12 -4.79 11.58
CA THR A 386 12.92 -3.65 12.04
C THR A 386 14.13 -3.50 11.11
N PRO A 387 14.36 -2.32 10.52
CA PRO A 387 15.49 -2.12 9.62
C PRO A 387 16.83 -2.20 10.37
N ASP A 388 17.89 -2.55 9.64
CA ASP A 388 19.27 -2.53 10.17
C ASP A 388 19.78 -1.10 10.33
N ILE A 389 19.28 -0.18 9.49
CA ILE A 389 19.54 1.27 9.55
C ILE A 389 18.21 1.99 9.47
N GLU A 390 17.90 2.73 10.52
CA GLU A 390 16.72 3.58 10.55
C GLU A 390 16.96 4.91 9.84
N VAL A 391 16.01 5.33 8.99
CA VAL A 391 15.96 6.65 8.37
C VAL A 391 14.68 7.33 8.83
N LYS A 392 14.81 8.46 9.51
CA LYS A 392 13.63 9.19 9.99
C LYS A 392 12.81 9.72 8.83
N GLU A 393 11.54 9.34 8.80
CA GLU A 393 10.60 9.87 7.82
C GLU A 393 10.32 11.35 8.11
N LYS A 394 10.49 12.18 7.09
CA LYS A 394 10.10 13.60 7.16
C LYS A 394 8.60 13.67 6.93
N SER A 395 7.84 14.12 7.93
CA SER A 395 6.43 14.45 7.73
C SER A 395 6.32 15.74 6.93
N ILE A 396 5.39 15.78 5.98
CA ILE A 396 5.06 17.02 5.28
C ILE A 396 4.36 17.99 6.24
N SER A 397 4.59 19.27 6.04
CA SER A 397 3.94 20.33 6.83
C SER A 397 2.43 20.37 6.58
N SER A 398 1.67 20.88 7.55
CA SER A 398 0.22 21.00 7.42
C SER A 398 -0.19 21.86 6.23
N ILE A 399 0.55 22.92 5.92
CA ILE A 399 0.29 23.75 4.76
C ILE A 399 0.55 22.98 3.45
N SER A 400 1.63 22.22 3.35
CA SER A 400 1.92 21.38 2.18
C SER A 400 0.85 20.31 1.96
N ALA A 401 0.39 19.68 3.04
CA ALA A 401 -0.72 18.73 2.97
C ALA A 401 -2.01 19.40 2.45
N ALA A 402 -2.31 20.61 2.90
CA ALA A 402 -3.45 21.38 2.41
C ALA A 402 -3.31 21.77 0.93
N LEU A 403 -2.14 22.24 0.51
CA LEU A 403 -1.86 22.60 -0.88
C LEU A 403 -2.04 21.40 -1.83
N LEU A 404 -1.68 20.18 -1.38
CA LEU A 404 -1.91 18.94 -2.13
C LEU A 404 -3.37 18.51 -2.12
N THR A 405 -4.02 18.48 -0.95
CA THR A 405 -5.41 17.99 -0.82
C THR A 405 -6.45 18.93 -1.41
N LYS A 406 -6.13 20.21 -1.52
CA LYS A 406 -6.96 21.24 -2.19
C LYS A 406 -6.56 21.48 -3.65
N ASP A 407 -5.72 20.61 -4.19
CA ASP A 407 -5.31 20.62 -5.60
C ASP A 407 -4.58 21.88 -6.08
N ILE A 408 -4.13 22.74 -5.15
CA ILE A 408 -3.52 24.03 -5.48
C ILE A 408 -2.20 23.83 -6.25
N ILE A 409 -1.39 22.87 -5.83
CA ILE A 409 -0.15 22.51 -6.54
C ILE A 409 -0.49 21.90 -7.91
N PHE A 410 -1.49 21.02 -7.96
CA PHE A 410 -1.94 20.39 -9.21
C PHE A 410 -2.42 21.41 -10.24
N ASP A 411 -3.28 22.34 -9.83
CA ASP A 411 -3.83 23.38 -10.70
C ASP A 411 -2.73 24.32 -11.20
N PHE A 412 -1.83 24.77 -10.29
CA PHE A 412 -0.71 25.60 -10.67
C PHE A 412 0.21 24.91 -11.70
N ALA A 413 0.55 23.64 -11.47
CA ALA A 413 1.37 22.88 -12.40
C ALA A 413 0.70 22.68 -13.76
N THR A 414 -0.64 22.58 -13.77
CA THR A 414 -1.44 22.50 -15.00
C THR A 414 -1.41 23.84 -15.75
N ASP A 415 -1.62 24.96 -15.08
CA ASP A 415 -1.53 26.30 -15.68
C ASP A 415 -0.11 26.55 -16.21
N PHE A 416 0.92 26.22 -15.42
CA PHE A 416 2.33 26.33 -15.80
C PHE A 416 2.63 25.55 -17.09
N TYR A 417 2.11 24.32 -17.23
CA TYR A 417 2.30 23.49 -18.41
C TYR A 417 1.74 24.15 -19.69
N TYR A 418 0.61 24.85 -19.60
CA TYR A 418 0.04 25.54 -20.77
C TYR A 418 0.77 26.85 -21.11
N GLU A 419 1.48 27.44 -20.15
CA GLU A 419 2.26 28.66 -20.37
C GLU A 419 3.68 28.36 -20.87
N ASN A 420 4.22 27.21 -20.54
CA ASN A 420 5.60 26.82 -20.83
C ASN A 420 5.62 25.56 -21.71
N LYS A 421 6.10 25.65 -22.95
CA LYS A 421 6.09 24.50 -23.88
C LYS A 421 7.12 23.42 -23.51
N VAL A 422 8.21 23.77 -22.88
CA VAL A 422 9.33 22.89 -22.53
C VAL A 422 9.93 23.29 -21.19
N ILE A 423 10.46 22.30 -20.48
CA ILE A 423 11.28 22.50 -19.27
C ILE A 423 12.60 21.71 -19.39
N ALA A 424 13.54 21.96 -18.48
CA ALA A 424 14.77 21.18 -18.39
C ALA A 424 14.48 19.69 -18.08
N SER A 425 15.49 18.83 -18.21
CA SER A 425 15.35 17.41 -17.90
C SER A 425 14.95 17.18 -16.43
N PRO A 426 14.30 16.06 -16.07
CA PRO A 426 13.90 15.80 -14.68
C PRO A 426 15.04 15.88 -13.66
N LYS A 427 16.27 15.60 -14.07
CA LYS A 427 17.45 15.71 -13.21
C LYS A 427 17.89 17.15 -12.97
N ASP A 428 17.67 18.02 -13.94
CA ASP A 428 18.21 19.38 -13.99
C ASP A 428 17.18 20.44 -13.68
N TYR A 429 15.87 20.09 -13.74
CA TYR A 429 14.79 21.04 -13.50
C TYR A 429 14.78 21.52 -12.06
N LYS A 430 14.74 22.83 -11.91
CA LYS A 430 14.59 23.53 -10.63
C LYS A 430 13.63 24.69 -10.82
N LEU A 431 12.68 24.82 -9.90
CA LEU A 431 11.77 25.95 -9.86
C LEU A 431 12.53 27.19 -9.40
N GLY A 432 12.58 28.22 -10.23
CA GLY A 432 13.26 29.46 -9.90
C GLY A 432 12.54 30.27 -8.81
N ASP A 433 13.26 31.23 -8.20
CA ASP A 433 12.69 32.09 -7.14
C ASP A 433 11.50 32.91 -7.66
N GLU A 434 11.52 33.35 -8.90
CA GLU A 434 10.40 34.11 -9.50
C GLU A 434 9.19 33.22 -9.77
N GLU A 435 9.38 31.98 -10.23
CA GLU A 435 8.29 31.02 -10.38
C GLU A 435 7.71 30.65 -9.01
N TYR A 436 8.53 30.48 -7.98
CA TYR A 436 8.03 30.25 -6.63
C TYR A 436 7.22 31.43 -6.09
N LYS A 437 7.63 32.68 -6.35
CA LYS A 437 6.83 33.86 -6.01
C LYS A 437 5.47 33.87 -6.72
N LYS A 438 5.45 33.48 -8.00
CA LYS A 438 4.17 33.32 -8.74
C LYS A 438 3.29 32.26 -8.09
N PHE A 439 3.87 31.10 -7.71
CA PHE A 439 3.14 30.07 -6.98
C PHE A 439 2.56 30.59 -5.65
N VAL A 440 3.35 31.34 -4.87
CA VAL A 440 2.88 31.94 -3.60
C VAL A 440 1.69 32.85 -3.83
N LEU A 441 1.76 33.75 -4.82
CA LEU A 441 0.63 34.63 -5.17
C LEU A 441 -0.59 33.82 -5.62
N TYR A 442 -0.38 32.78 -6.44
CA TYR A 442 -1.43 31.89 -6.87
C TYR A 442 -2.12 31.21 -5.69
N ALA A 443 -1.34 30.62 -4.78
CA ALA A 443 -1.85 29.93 -3.61
C ALA A 443 -2.62 30.86 -2.66
N LEU A 444 -2.12 32.09 -2.43
CA LEU A 444 -2.78 33.07 -1.57
C LEU A 444 -4.13 33.56 -2.12
N ASN A 445 -4.35 33.47 -3.44
CA ASN A 445 -5.62 33.79 -4.09
C ASN A 445 -6.64 32.64 -4.09
N LYS A 446 -6.23 31.45 -3.60
CA LYS A 446 -7.13 30.28 -3.46
C LYS A 446 -7.71 30.22 -2.06
N ASP A 447 -8.96 29.76 -1.99
CA ASP A 447 -9.62 29.52 -0.69
C ASP A 447 -9.21 28.15 -0.15
N PHE A 448 -8.38 28.14 0.87
CA PHE A 448 -7.99 26.93 1.61
C PHE A 448 -7.59 27.26 3.04
N ASP A 449 -7.88 26.37 3.95
CA ASP A 449 -7.45 26.44 5.32
C ASP A 449 -6.78 25.13 5.73
N TYR A 450 -5.98 25.18 6.78
CA TYR A 450 -5.33 24.03 7.37
C TYR A 450 -5.19 24.23 8.88
N THR A 451 -5.18 23.11 9.61
CA THR A 451 -4.98 23.09 11.05
C THR A 451 -3.68 22.36 11.36
N THR A 452 -2.85 22.93 12.21
CA THR A 452 -1.59 22.30 12.61
C THR A 452 -1.79 21.32 13.76
N GLY A 453 -0.88 20.35 13.93
CA GLY A 453 -0.89 19.46 15.09
C GLY A 453 -0.71 20.22 16.41
N SER A 454 0.09 21.31 16.39
CA SER A 454 0.27 22.18 17.56
C SER A 454 -1.02 22.88 17.97
N GLU A 455 -1.78 23.39 17.01
CA GLU A 455 -3.09 24.00 17.23
C GLU A 455 -4.09 23.03 17.87
N LYS A 456 -4.23 21.84 17.28
CA LYS A 456 -5.10 20.77 17.83
C LYS A 456 -4.71 20.36 19.25
N THR A 457 -3.41 20.28 19.53
CA THR A 457 -2.90 19.93 20.85
C THR A 457 -3.17 21.04 21.85
N LEU A 458 -3.01 22.31 21.45
CA LEU A 458 -3.29 23.47 22.29
C LEU A 458 -4.79 23.58 22.59
N GLU A 459 -5.66 23.36 21.62
CA GLU A 459 -7.11 23.32 21.81
C GLU A 459 -7.52 22.24 22.82
N ARG A 460 -6.98 21.02 22.65
CA ARG A 460 -7.19 19.94 23.61
C ARG A 460 -6.65 20.28 25.02
N LEU A 461 -5.48 20.91 25.10
CA LEU A 461 -4.91 21.36 26.38
C LEU A 461 -5.80 22.39 27.05
N LYS A 462 -6.35 23.33 26.25
CA LYS A 462 -7.33 24.30 26.74
C LYS A 462 -8.58 23.65 27.32
N GLU A 463 -9.16 22.68 26.63
CA GLU A 463 -10.32 21.91 27.13
C GLU A 463 -10.03 21.21 28.45
N VAL A 464 -8.87 20.56 28.57
CA VAL A 464 -8.42 19.91 29.82
C VAL A 464 -8.25 20.93 30.92
N ALA A 465 -7.54 22.05 30.68
CA ALA A 465 -7.32 23.09 31.66
C ALA A 465 -8.63 23.77 32.12
N GLN A 466 -9.62 23.91 31.24
CA GLN A 466 -10.96 24.37 31.58
C GLN A 466 -11.67 23.38 32.52
N GLY A 467 -11.63 22.09 32.23
CA GLY A 467 -12.21 21.02 33.08
C GLY A 467 -11.57 20.96 34.46
N GLU A 468 -10.27 21.23 34.55
CA GLU A 468 -9.49 21.27 35.79
C GLU A 468 -9.51 22.63 36.50
N GLN A 469 -10.20 23.64 35.95
CA GLN A 469 -10.29 25.03 36.46
C GLN A 469 -8.99 25.82 36.53
N TYR A 470 -7.97 25.44 35.72
CA TYR A 470 -6.70 26.17 35.62
C TYR A 470 -6.68 27.19 34.48
N TYR A 471 -7.63 27.13 33.54
CA TYR A 471 -7.61 27.96 32.33
C TYR A 471 -7.63 29.46 32.62
N GLU A 472 -8.44 29.93 33.55
CA GLU A 472 -8.57 31.37 33.86
C GLU A 472 -7.25 31.95 34.43
N ALA A 473 -6.50 31.14 35.19
CA ALA A 473 -5.20 31.55 35.72
C ALA A 473 -4.08 31.58 34.68
N ALA A 474 -4.22 30.84 33.57
CA ALA A 474 -3.22 30.72 32.51
C ALA A 474 -3.70 31.31 31.17
N LYS A 475 -4.73 32.15 31.20
CA LYS A 475 -5.40 32.65 29.98
C LYS A 475 -4.48 33.46 29.08
N GLU A 476 -3.65 34.32 29.65
CA GLU A 476 -2.69 35.16 28.90
C GLU A 476 -1.67 34.30 28.18
N GLU A 477 -1.16 33.25 28.82
CA GLU A 477 -0.21 32.30 28.25
C GLU A 477 -0.86 31.50 27.11
N PHE A 478 -2.11 31.06 27.28
CA PHE A 478 -2.87 30.40 26.21
C PHE A 478 -3.08 31.33 25.02
N ASP A 479 -3.48 32.57 25.23
CA ASP A 479 -3.69 33.54 24.15
C ASP A 479 -2.39 33.87 23.41
N ALA A 480 -1.27 33.96 24.11
CA ALA A 480 0.04 34.13 23.53
C ALA A 480 0.46 32.91 22.68
N LEU A 481 0.20 31.69 23.16
CA LEU A 481 0.46 30.46 22.42
C LEU A 481 -0.44 30.35 21.19
N VAL A 482 -1.74 30.65 21.31
CA VAL A 482 -2.66 30.70 20.16
C VAL A 482 -2.11 31.62 19.09
N LYS A 483 -1.78 32.87 19.45
CA LYS A 483 -1.23 33.85 18.50
C LYS A 483 0.05 33.37 17.82
N SER A 484 0.93 32.68 18.55
CA SER A 484 2.23 32.21 18.03
C SER A 484 2.12 30.95 17.17
N LEU A 485 1.17 30.06 17.47
CA LEU A 485 1.02 28.73 16.83
C LEU A 485 -0.08 28.70 15.78
N SER A 486 -0.95 29.72 15.71
CA SER A 486 -1.98 29.80 14.67
C SER A 486 -1.39 29.76 13.27
N PRO A 487 -2.03 29.06 12.33
CA PRO A 487 -1.62 29.03 10.93
C PRO A 487 -1.58 30.43 10.31
N ASP A 488 -0.52 30.70 9.55
CA ASP A 488 -0.39 31.91 8.73
C ASP A 488 0.13 31.51 7.36
N LYS A 489 -0.70 31.64 6.34
CA LYS A 489 -0.39 31.19 4.96
C LYS A 489 0.90 31.83 4.43
N LYS A 490 1.10 33.16 4.62
CA LYS A 490 2.28 33.87 4.11
C LYS A 490 3.57 33.43 4.82
N ARG A 491 3.51 33.36 6.16
CA ARG A 491 4.62 32.90 6.97
C ARG A 491 5.00 31.46 6.63
N ASP A 492 4.01 30.59 6.55
CA ASP A 492 4.22 29.15 6.39
C ASP A 492 4.64 28.80 4.95
N LEU A 493 4.13 29.49 3.91
CA LEU A 493 4.66 29.39 2.55
C LEU A 493 6.14 29.79 2.46
N LYS A 494 6.57 30.78 3.24
CA LYS A 494 7.98 31.18 3.30
C LYS A 494 8.82 30.18 4.12
N LYS A 495 8.28 29.72 5.27
CA LYS A 495 8.97 28.81 6.20
C LYS A 495 9.25 27.45 5.57
N PHE A 496 8.27 26.91 4.83
CA PHE A 496 8.32 25.57 4.21
C PHE A 496 8.64 25.65 2.70
N LYS A 497 9.32 26.73 2.27
CA LYS A 497 9.64 26.97 0.85
C LYS A 497 10.28 25.76 0.18
N ASP A 498 11.32 25.18 0.78
CA ASP A 498 12.08 24.09 0.15
C ASP A 498 11.22 22.83 -0.04
N GLU A 499 10.40 22.49 0.96
CA GLU A 499 9.45 21.37 0.89
C GLU A 499 8.39 21.61 -0.19
N ILE A 500 7.78 22.78 -0.19
CA ILE A 500 6.74 23.16 -1.16
C ILE A 500 7.32 23.21 -2.58
N THR A 501 8.52 23.79 -2.74
CA THR A 501 9.23 23.82 -4.04
C THR A 501 9.39 22.41 -4.61
N MET A 502 9.82 21.45 -3.78
CA MET A 502 9.99 20.08 -4.22
C MET A 502 8.67 19.44 -4.70
N LEU A 503 7.56 19.71 -4.01
CA LEU A 503 6.23 19.22 -4.40
C LEU A 503 5.76 19.87 -5.71
N VAL A 504 5.98 21.18 -5.88
CA VAL A 504 5.62 21.90 -7.12
C VAL A 504 6.48 21.42 -8.29
N GLU A 505 7.80 21.26 -8.10
CA GLU A 505 8.72 20.71 -9.11
C GLU A 505 8.26 19.33 -9.57
N ASN A 506 7.96 18.43 -8.61
CA ASN A 506 7.52 17.08 -8.92
C ASN A 506 6.23 17.08 -9.76
N GLU A 507 5.25 17.90 -9.38
CA GLU A 507 3.98 18.00 -10.09
C GLU A 507 4.13 18.59 -11.49
N ILE A 508 4.97 19.63 -11.67
CA ILE A 508 5.31 20.20 -12.98
C ILE A 508 6.01 19.15 -13.84
N ILE A 509 7.03 18.47 -13.34
CA ILE A 509 7.75 17.42 -14.07
C ILE A 509 6.80 16.33 -14.56
N GLY A 510 5.80 15.96 -13.74
CA GLY A 510 4.78 14.99 -14.11
C GLY A 510 4.00 15.36 -15.38
N ARG A 511 3.80 16.66 -15.67
CA ARG A 511 3.12 17.13 -16.89
C ARG A 511 3.91 16.89 -18.16
N TYR A 512 5.24 16.94 -18.10
CA TYR A 512 6.12 16.80 -19.28
C TYR A 512 6.72 15.41 -19.40
N TYR A 513 7.07 14.78 -18.29
CA TYR A 513 7.86 13.55 -18.26
C TYR A 513 7.16 12.38 -17.58
N PHE A 514 5.88 12.54 -17.23
CA PHE A 514 5.04 11.54 -16.58
C PHE A 514 5.65 11.02 -15.25
N GLN A 515 5.17 9.90 -14.77
CA GLN A 515 5.65 9.27 -13.53
C GLN A 515 7.15 8.93 -13.55
N GLU A 516 7.68 8.55 -14.72
CA GLU A 516 9.10 8.23 -14.87
C GLU A 516 9.98 9.46 -14.56
N GLY A 517 9.56 10.64 -15.04
CA GLY A 517 10.24 11.90 -14.73
C GLY A 517 10.17 12.26 -13.26
N GLN A 518 8.99 12.14 -12.65
CA GLN A 518 8.79 12.39 -11.22
C GLN A 518 9.71 11.51 -10.37
N MET A 519 9.73 10.20 -10.63
CA MET A 519 10.62 9.26 -9.94
C MET A 519 12.11 9.63 -10.12
N THR A 520 12.50 10.01 -11.34
CA THR A 520 13.88 10.42 -11.61
C THR A 520 14.30 11.64 -10.79
N HIS A 521 13.40 12.61 -10.63
CA HIS A 521 13.65 13.83 -9.86
C HIS A 521 13.73 13.56 -8.36
N ASP A 522 12.74 12.82 -7.81
CA ASP A 522 12.62 12.56 -6.38
C ASP A 522 13.78 11.74 -5.83
N LEU A 523 14.21 10.70 -6.58
CA LEU A 523 15.27 9.80 -6.12
C LEU A 523 16.60 10.50 -5.82
N MET A 524 16.87 11.63 -6.47
CA MET A 524 18.10 12.41 -6.25
C MET A 524 18.10 13.14 -4.90
N LYS A 525 16.93 13.31 -4.28
CA LYS A 525 16.71 14.03 -3.02
C LYS A 525 16.18 13.13 -1.90
N ASP A 526 15.98 11.85 -2.18
CA ASP A 526 15.38 10.86 -1.27
C ASP A 526 16.40 10.40 -0.22
N ASP A 527 16.20 10.76 1.05
CA ASP A 527 17.11 10.43 2.15
C ASP A 527 17.37 8.92 2.30
N TYR A 528 16.37 8.08 2.01
CA TYR A 528 16.53 6.61 2.06
C TYR A 528 17.46 6.11 0.95
N VAL A 529 17.28 6.65 -0.26
CA VAL A 529 18.10 6.29 -1.42
C VAL A 529 19.52 6.81 -1.24
N LEU A 530 19.70 8.05 -0.75
CA LEU A 530 21.01 8.61 -0.44
C LEU A 530 21.74 7.79 0.63
N LYS A 531 21.04 7.36 1.69
CA LYS A 531 21.63 6.48 2.72
C LYS A 531 21.98 5.10 2.17
N ALA A 532 21.15 4.55 1.30
CA ALA A 532 21.44 3.28 0.65
C ALA A 532 22.67 3.36 -0.27
N ILE A 533 22.81 4.45 -1.02
CA ILE A 533 24.01 4.71 -1.86
C ILE A 533 25.26 4.81 -0.98
N GLU A 534 25.20 5.56 0.13
CA GLU A 534 26.30 5.69 1.10
C GLU A 534 26.78 4.32 1.59
N ILE A 535 25.86 3.46 2.02
CA ILE A 535 26.18 2.11 2.52
C ILE A 535 26.73 1.21 1.41
N LEU A 536 26.14 1.22 0.22
CA LEU A 536 26.58 0.38 -0.90
C LEU A 536 27.93 0.79 -1.48
N THR A 537 28.31 2.06 -1.36
CA THR A 537 29.61 2.57 -1.79
C THR A 537 30.70 2.39 -0.74
N ASN A 538 30.34 2.21 0.52
CA ASN A 538 31.26 1.87 1.62
C ASN A 538 31.22 0.38 1.95
N LYS A 539 32.01 -0.42 1.20
CA LYS A 539 32.02 -1.86 1.36
C LYS A 539 32.34 -2.32 2.79
N ALA A 540 33.23 -1.63 3.48
CA ALA A 540 33.63 -2.01 4.86
C ALA A 540 32.44 -1.87 5.84
N GLU A 541 31.66 -0.81 5.70
CA GLU A 541 30.46 -0.60 6.53
C GLU A 541 29.36 -1.59 6.17
N TYR A 542 29.10 -1.83 4.87
CA TYR A 542 28.17 -2.84 4.39
C TYR A 542 28.50 -4.23 4.97
N ASP A 543 29.76 -4.66 4.84
CA ASP A 543 30.21 -5.97 5.34
C ASP A 543 30.14 -6.05 6.88
N LYS A 544 30.44 -4.97 7.60
CA LYS A 544 30.32 -4.89 9.07
C LYS A 544 28.88 -5.06 9.55
N ILE A 545 27.89 -4.49 8.85
CA ILE A 545 26.47 -4.65 9.20
C ILE A 545 26.04 -6.12 9.05
N LEU A 546 26.46 -6.81 8.00
CA LEU A 546 26.08 -8.20 7.73
C LEU A 546 26.89 -9.24 8.52
N LYS A 547 28.06 -8.87 9.04
CA LYS A 547 28.99 -9.74 9.77
C LYS A 547 29.51 -9.03 11.01
N PRO A 548 28.66 -8.79 12.02
CA PRO A 548 29.05 -8.08 13.25
C PRO A 548 30.05 -8.85 14.09
#